data_936626cb3c9a789b588220ed4e19294e
#
_entry.id   936626cb3c9a789b588220ed4e19294e
#
_cell.length_a   1.000
_cell.length_b   1.000
_cell.length_c   1.000
_cell.angle_alpha   90.00
_cell.angle_beta   90.00
_cell.angle_gamma   90.00
#
_symmetry.space_group_name_H-M   'P 1'
#
loop_
_entity.id
_entity.type
_entity.pdbx_description
1 polymer ?
#
loop_
_entity_poly.entity_id
_entity_poly.type
_entity_poly.pdbx_seq_one_letter_code
_entity_poly.pdbx_strand_id
1 'polypeptide(L)'
;MNMTPKRPPNRTLSPAILVMSVTLLVLAGCAKSTPVILLFEGGADLNGGYACRVCIYQLKTDANFTAVPLETFWGNAPAPFQADLAEPQAEVMLDPGERIEAEIKISKETNFIGAAADFLRPDRDAWRIILPVSSNDGLLPASLRNGDKIILIVSAGRIEIKR
;
A
#
# COMPACT_ATOMS: atom_id res chain seq x y z
N MET A 1 53.07 -16.74 56.65
CA MET A 1 53.08 -16.34 55.22
C MET A 1 51.66 -15.96 54.86
N ASN A 2 51.36 -14.66 54.92
CA ASN A 2 50.05 -14.13 54.55
C ASN A 2 50.06 -13.60 53.11
N MET A 3 49.39 -14.29 52.22
CA MET A 3 49.17 -13.83 50.82
C MET A 3 47.86 -13.04 50.74
N THR A 4 47.96 -11.73 50.53
CA THR A 4 46.83 -10.84 50.24
C THR A 4 46.45 -10.93 48.76
N PRO A 5 45.20 -11.15 48.41
CA PRO A 5 44.76 -11.18 47.01
C PRO A 5 44.72 -9.76 46.38
N LYS A 6 45.40 -9.64 45.26
CA LYS A 6 45.49 -8.41 44.45
C LYS A 6 44.18 -8.19 43.69
N ARG A 7 43.44 -7.09 44.00
CA ARG A 7 42.24 -6.69 43.30
C ARG A 7 42.57 -6.28 41.85
N PRO A 8 41.75 -6.68 40.86
CA PRO A 8 41.91 -6.19 39.48
C PRO A 8 41.50 -4.70 39.36
N PRO A 9 42.08 -3.94 38.45
CA PRO A 9 41.76 -2.53 38.26
C PRO A 9 40.37 -2.37 37.64
N ASN A 10 39.51 -1.56 38.29
CA ASN A 10 38.24 -1.10 37.74
C ASN A 10 38.49 -0.29 36.48
N ARG A 11 38.18 -0.85 35.31
CA ARG A 11 38.10 -0.07 34.05
C ARG A 11 36.77 0.65 34.05
N THR A 12 36.75 1.89 34.51
CA THR A 12 35.66 2.84 34.27
C THR A 12 35.66 3.20 32.80
N LEU A 13 34.67 2.73 32.06
CA LEU A 13 34.41 3.16 30.67
C LEU A 13 34.17 4.67 30.67
N SER A 14 34.97 5.40 29.91
CA SER A 14 34.85 6.87 29.78
C SER A 14 33.46 7.25 29.29
N PRO A 15 32.78 8.23 29.92
CA PRO A 15 31.46 8.68 29.52
C PRO A 15 31.42 9.21 28.06
N ALA A 16 32.57 9.60 27.52
CA ALA A 16 32.72 10.02 26.14
C ALA A 16 32.41 8.92 25.10
N ILE A 17 32.72 7.66 25.43
CA ILE A 17 32.47 6.50 24.52
C ILE A 17 30.97 6.18 24.49
N LEU A 18 30.26 6.33 25.61
CA LEU A 18 28.83 6.06 25.72
C LEU A 18 28.00 7.08 24.91
N VAL A 19 28.40 8.37 24.92
CA VAL A 19 27.71 9.42 24.16
C VAL A 19 27.89 9.25 22.65
N MET A 20 29.05 8.77 22.20
CA MET A 20 29.32 8.57 20.78
C MET A 20 28.53 7.38 20.19
N SER A 21 28.26 6.32 21.00
CA SER A 21 27.44 5.19 20.57
C SER A 21 25.95 5.53 20.42
N VAL A 22 25.42 6.43 21.26
CA VAL A 22 24.01 6.84 21.19
C VAL A 22 23.74 7.75 19.99
N THR A 23 24.71 8.62 19.63
CA THR A 23 24.55 9.54 18.48
C THR A 23 24.55 8.82 17.14
N LEU A 24 25.20 7.66 17.04
CA LEU A 24 25.25 6.87 15.78
C LEU A 24 23.94 6.11 15.50
N LEU A 25 23.10 5.85 16.52
CA LEU A 25 21.83 5.14 16.34
C LEU A 25 20.68 6.04 15.80
N VAL A 26 20.82 7.36 15.90
CA VAL A 26 19.73 8.30 15.48
C VAL A 26 19.79 8.61 13.99
N LEU A 27 20.85 8.22 13.27
CA LEU A 27 21.01 8.40 11.83
C LEU A 27 20.47 7.24 10.98
N ALA A 28 19.75 6.28 11.58
CA ALA A 28 18.98 5.28 10.83
C ALA A 28 17.83 6.02 10.12
N GLY A 29 18.16 6.55 8.96
CA GLY A 29 17.34 7.44 8.17
C GLY A 29 15.94 6.86 7.92
N CYS A 30 14.93 7.64 8.20
CA CYS A 30 13.62 7.49 7.60
C CYS A 30 13.80 7.56 6.08
N ALA A 31 13.88 6.42 5.43
CA ALA A 31 13.75 6.35 3.97
C ALA A 31 12.37 6.94 3.66
N LYS A 32 12.34 8.15 3.12
CA LYS A 32 11.10 8.78 2.67
C LYS A 32 10.53 7.92 1.56
N SER A 33 9.48 7.15 1.86
CA SER A 33 8.71 6.51 0.82
C SER A 33 7.97 7.61 0.04
N THR A 34 8.18 7.68 -1.26
CA THR A 34 7.42 8.59 -2.12
C THR A 34 6.00 8.07 -2.20
N PRO A 35 4.98 8.87 -1.86
CA PRO A 35 3.60 8.42 -1.97
C PRO A 35 3.21 8.23 -3.45
N VAL A 36 2.36 7.25 -3.70
CA VAL A 36 1.68 7.08 -4.99
C VAL A 36 0.33 7.76 -4.89
N ILE A 37 -0.01 8.58 -5.89
CA ILE A 37 -1.30 9.24 -5.98
C ILE A 37 -2.17 8.48 -6.98
N LEU A 38 -3.29 7.93 -6.49
CA LEU A 38 -4.35 7.36 -7.30
C LEU A 38 -5.46 8.40 -7.44
N LEU A 39 -5.79 8.79 -8.68
CA LEU A 39 -6.93 9.64 -8.98
C LEU A 39 -8.06 8.77 -9.51
N PHE A 40 -9.15 8.67 -8.78
CA PHE A 40 -10.37 8.01 -9.21
C PHE A 40 -11.28 9.01 -9.90
N GLU A 41 -11.71 8.71 -11.14
CA GLU A 41 -12.69 9.51 -11.89
C GLU A 41 -13.97 8.68 -12.04
N GLY A 42 -15.06 9.10 -11.41
CA GLY A 42 -16.37 8.51 -11.57
C GLY A 42 -17.00 8.89 -12.92
N GLY A 43 -17.35 7.90 -13.74
CA GLY A 43 -18.15 8.14 -14.94
C GLY A 43 -19.55 8.65 -14.58
N ALA A 44 -20.23 9.35 -15.51
CA ALA A 44 -21.60 9.79 -15.31
C ALA A 44 -22.58 8.61 -15.11
N ASP A 45 -22.24 7.44 -15.63
CA ASP A 45 -22.97 6.18 -15.55
C ASP A 45 -22.49 5.26 -14.43
N LEU A 46 -21.60 5.77 -13.55
CA LEU A 46 -21.03 5.01 -12.44
C LEU A 46 -22.13 4.28 -11.67
N ASN A 47 -21.96 2.96 -11.54
CA ASN A 47 -22.81 2.10 -10.72
C ASN A 47 -24.33 2.30 -10.94
N GLY A 48 -24.73 2.63 -12.20
CA GLY A 48 -26.12 2.91 -12.53
C GLY A 48 -26.65 4.23 -11.97
N GLY A 49 -25.78 5.21 -11.73
CA GLY A 49 -26.12 6.53 -11.18
C GLY A 49 -26.02 6.63 -9.66
N TYR A 50 -25.44 5.61 -9.00
CA TYR A 50 -25.23 5.56 -7.54
C TYR A 50 -23.75 5.63 -7.19
N ALA A 51 -23.49 6.04 -5.94
CA ALA A 51 -22.13 5.97 -5.39
C ALA A 51 -21.56 4.54 -5.44
N CYS A 52 -20.26 4.45 -5.61
CA CYS A 52 -19.54 3.19 -5.65
C CYS A 52 -18.40 3.19 -4.62
N ARG A 53 -18.36 2.17 -3.78
CA ARG A 53 -17.24 1.94 -2.87
C ARG A 53 -16.08 1.34 -3.65
N VAL A 54 -14.90 1.97 -3.54
CA VAL A 54 -13.65 1.45 -4.10
C VAL A 54 -12.69 1.14 -2.97
N CYS A 55 -12.29 -0.13 -2.86
CA CYS A 55 -11.31 -0.60 -1.88
C CYS A 55 -9.94 -0.70 -2.52
N ILE A 56 -8.90 -0.24 -1.79
CA ILE A 56 -7.51 -0.21 -2.23
C ILE A 56 -6.70 -1.12 -1.31
N TYR A 57 -5.93 -2.02 -1.89
CA TYR A 57 -5.13 -3.01 -1.17
C TYR A 57 -3.66 -2.92 -1.57
N GLN A 58 -2.76 -2.96 -0.60
CA GLN A 58 -1.34 -3.16 -0.84
C GLN A 58 -1.04 -4.65 -0.69
N LEU A 59 -0.51 -5.27 -1.75
CA LEU A 59 -0.36 -6.70 -1.86
C LEU A 59 1.11 -7.10 -2.04
N LYS A 60 1.55 -8.16 -1.35
CA LYS A 60 2.84 -8.83 -1.55
C LYS A 60 2.82 -9.70 -2.81
N THR A 61 1.68 -10.33 -3.07
CA THR A 61 1.39 -11.12 -4.27
C THR A 61 -0.06 -10.88 -4.70
N ASP A 62 -0.33 -11.01 -5.98
CA ASP A 62 -1.64 -10.79 -6.59
C ASP A 62 -2.46 -12.06 -6.77
N ALA A 63 -1.87 -13.24 -6.48
CA ALA A 63 -2.43 -14.54 -6.84
C ALA A 63 -3.82 -14.79 -6.24
N ASN A 64 -3.97 -14.66 -4.91
CA ASN A 64 -5.26 -14.89 -4.27
C ASN A 64 -6.24 -13.75 -4.56
N PHE A 65 -5.77 -12.49 -4.58
CA PHE A 65 -6.62 -11.35 -4.93
C PHE A 65 -7.25 -11.50 -6.32
N THR A 66 -6.47 -12.02 -7.29
CA THR A 66 -6.94 -12.27 -8.66
C THR A 66 -7.88 -13.48 -8.73
N ALA A 67 -7.64 -14.52 -7.93
CA ALA A 67 -8.37 -15.79 -8.01
C ALA A 67 -9.74 -15.76 -7.29
N VAL A 68 -9.93 -14.87 -6.32
CA VAL A 68 -11.17 -14.82 -5.52
C VAL A 68 -12.38 -14.46 -6.40
N PRO A 69 -13.46 -15.26 -6.40
CA PRO A 69 -14.72 -14.92 -7.07
C PRO A 69 -15.39 -13.69 -6.45
N LEU A 70 -16.18 -12.96 -7.25
CA LEU A 70 -16.86 -11.73 -6.87
C LEU A 70 -17.68 -11.87 -5.57
N GLU A 71 -18.52 -12.88 -5.49
CA GLU A 71 -19.41 -13.09 -4.34
C GLU A 71 -18.62 -13.38 -3.06
N THR A 72 -17.54 -14.16 -3.18
CA THR A 72 -16.66 -14.48 -2.06
C THR A 72 -15.88 -13.23 -1.63
N PHE A 73 -15.44 -12.43 -2.60
CA PHE A 73 -14.71 -11.20 -2.35
C PHE A 73 -15.55 -10.24 -1.49
N TRP A 74 -16.71 -9.83 -1.97
CA TRP A 74 -17.54 -8.85 -1.26
C TRP A 74 -18.23 -9.42 -0.02
N GLY A 75 -18.44 -10.73 0.02
CA GLY A 75 -19.03 -11.40 1.19
C GLY A 75 -18.05 -11.58 2.36
N ASN A 76 -16.74 -11.63 2.11
CA ASN A 76 -15.75 -12.02 3.12
C ASN A 76 -14.37 -11.34 2.97
N ALA A 77 -14.22 -10.30 2.16
CA ALA A 77 -12.92 -9.61 2.04
C ALA A 77 -12.50 -8.93 3.36
N PRO A 78 -11.21 -8.90 3.67
CA PRO A 78 -10.08 -9.42 2.88
C PRO A 78 -9.69 -10.87 3.19
N ALA A 79 -10.48 -11.63 3.99
CA ALA A 79 -10.10 -12.94 4.51
C ALA A 79 -9.51 -13.90 3.45
N PRO A 80 -10.03 -14.02 2.20
CA PRO A 80 -9.50 -14.94 1.21
C PRO A 80 -8.08 -14.67 0.76
N PHE A 81 -7.60 -13.41 0.88
CA PHE A 81 -6.27 -12.99 0.49
C PHE A 81 -5.51 -12.25 1.63
N GLN A 82 -5.94 -12.47 2.88
CA GLN A 82 -5.33 -11.85 4.06
C GLN A 82 -3.81 -12.05 4.14
N ALA A 83 -3.32 -13.23 3.76
CA ALA A 83 -1.88 -13.55 3.77
C ALA A 83 -1.08 -12.74 2.75
N ASP A 84 -1.74 -12.27 1.68
CA ASP A 84 -1.10 -11.50 0.61
C ASP A 84 -1.06 -10.00 0.93
N LEU A 85 -1.75 -9.53 1.97
CA LEU A 85 -1.74 -8.12 2.34
C LEU A 85 -0.36 -7.70 2.89
N ALA A 86 0.13 -6.57 2.40
CA ALA A 86 1.30 -5.89 2.94
C ALA A 86 0.90 -4.86 3.99
N GLU A 87 -0.25 -4.17 3.78
CA GLU A 87 -0.79 -3.13 4.65
C GLU A 87 -2.31 -3.25 4.74
N PRO A 88 -2.93 -2.67 5.79
CA PRO A 88 -4.38 -2.58 5.89
C PRO A 88 -5.00 -1.91 4.66
N GLN A 89 -6.23 -2.31 4.35
CA GLN A 89 -6.99 -1.73 3.25
C GLN A 89 -7.33 -0.26 3.51
N ALA A 90 -7.38 0.53 2.42
CA ALA A 90 -8.00 1.84 2.37
C ALA A 90 -9.24 1.79 1.49
N GLU A 91 -10.18 2.73 1.67
CA GLU A 91 -11.37 2.81 0.83
C GLU A 91 -11.74 4.26 0.52
N VAL A 92 -12.39 4.45 -0.62
CA VAL A 92 -13.01 5.70 -1.03
C VAL A 92 -14.44 5.43 -1.47
N MET A 93 -15.35 6.38 -1.23
CA MET A 93 -16.69 6.38 -1.77
C MET A 93 -16.72 7.39 -2.92
N LEU A 94 -17.03 6.94 -4.11
CA LEU A 94 -16.96 7.73 -5.35
C LEU A 94 -18.38 7.96 -5.90
N ASP A 95 -18.77 9.20 -6.08
CA ASP A 95 -20.02 9.57 -6.72
C ASP A 95 -19.91 9.70 -8.25
N PRO A 96 -21.01 9.56 -9.01
CA PRO A 96 -21.02 9.80 -10.44
C PRO A 96 -20.51 11.21 -10.79
N GLY A 97 -19.51 11.29 -11.69
CA GLY A 97 -18.87 12.54 -12.11
C GLY A 97 -17.86 13.11 -11.11
N GLU A 98 -17.67 12.48 -9.96
CA GLU A 98 -16.71 12.92 -8.93
C GLU A 98 -15.27 12.52 -9.28
N ARG A 99 -14.32 13.25 -8.68
CA ARG A 99 -12.88 12.94 -8.71
C ARG A 99 -12.33 12.93 -7.30
N ILE A 100 -11.71 11.81 -6.91
CA ILE A 100 -11.10 11.64 -5.59
C ILE A 100 -9.63 11.27 -5.76
N GLU A 101 -8.75 11.97 -5.06
CA GLU A 101 -7.35 11.62 -4.95
C GLU A 101 -7.10 10.82 -3.67
N ALA A 102 -6.51 9.65 -3.81
CA ALA A 102 -6.03 8.83 -2.71
C ALA A 102 -4.49 8.81 -2.73
N GLU A 103 -3.88 9.33 -1.66
CA GLU A 103 -2.45 9.27 -1.45
C GLU A 103 -2.10 7.98 -0.71
N ILE A 104 -1.33 7.09 -1.33
CA ILE A 104 -0.94 5.79 -0.80
C ILE A 104 0.56 5.79 -0.49
N LYS A 105 0.92 5.64 0.78
CA LYS A 105 2.30 5.40 1.19
C LYS A 105 2.63 3.93 0.98
N ILE A 106 3.50 3.65 0.03
CA ILE A 106 3.85 2.28 -0.35
C ILE A 106 4.74 1.65 0.72
N SER A 107 4.30 0.52 1.26
CA SER A 107 5.08 -0.32 2.15
C SER A 107 6.21 -1.03 1.38
N LYS A 108 7.32 -1.35 2.05
CA LYS A 108 8.46 -2.06 1.45
C LYS A 108 8.10 -3.48 0.98
N GLU A 109 7.06 -4.06 1.54
CA GLU A 109 6.59 -5.40 1.19
C GLU A 109 5.57 -5.40 0.04
N THR A 110 5.17 -4.20 -0.44
CA THR A 110 4.16 -4.05 -1.49
C THR A 110 4.78 -4.26 -2.86
N ASN A 111 4.33 -5.28 -3.57
CA ASN A 111 4.68 -5.54 -4.96
C ASN A 111 3.54 -5.16 -5.92
N PHE A 112 2.30 -5.06 -5.42
CA PHE A 112 1.13 -4.70 -6.21
C PHE A 112 0.18 -3.80 -5.42
N ILE A 113 -0.54 -2.93 -6.13
CA ILE A 113 -1.73 -2.27 -5.62
C ILE A 113 -2.93 -2.90 -6.31
N GLY A 114 -3.83 -3.49 -5.53
CA GLY A 114 -5.14 -3.92 -5.99
C GLY A 114 -6.18 -2.83 -5.75
N ALA A 115 -7.04 -2.55 -6.72
CA ALA A 115 -8.24 -1.75 -6.51
C ALA A 115 -9.46 -2.57 -6.93
N ALA A 116 -10.50 -2.57 -6.09
CA ALA A 116 -11.75 -3.27 -6.34
C ALA A 116 -12.93 -2.35 -6.09
N ALA A 117 -13.88 -2.29 -7.03
CA ALA A 117 -15.06 -1.45 -6.97
C ALA A 117 -16.32 -2.31 -6.76
N ASP A 118 -17.15 -1.92 -5.79
CA ASP A 118 -18.37 -2.63 -5.37
C ASP A 118 -19.55 -2.21 -6.26
N PHE A 119 -19.63 -2.80 -7.44
CA PHE A 119 -20.65 -2.50 -8.42
C PHE A 119 -21.94 -3.30 -8.19
N LEU A 120 -23.09 -2.66 -8.38
CA LEU A 120 -24.41 -3.32 -8.43
C LEU A 120 -24.47 -4.36 -9.58
N ARG A 121 -23.82 -4.06 -10.70
CA ARG A 121 -23.77 -4.92 -11.90
C ARG A 121 -22.36 -4.86 -12.50
N PRO A 122 -21.42 -5.66 -11.98
CA PRO A 122 -20.06 -5.68 -12.50
C PRO A 122 -19.99 -6.29 -13.91
N ASP A 123 -19.12 -5.72 -14.75
CA ASP A 123 -18.84 -6.25 -16.08
C ASP A 123 -17.77 -7.35 -15.97
N ARG A 124 -18.19 -8.59 -15.81
CA ARG A 124 -17.31 -9.77 -15.62
C ARG A 124 -16.24 -9.52 -14.55
N ASP A 125 -14.96 -9.67 -14.90
CA ASP A 125 -13.82 -9.48 -14.01
C ASP A 125 -13.30 -8.03 -13.95
N ALA A 126 -13.95 -7.09 -14.67
CA ALA A 126 -13.52 -5.69 -14.74
C ALA A 126 -13.85 -4.86 -13.49
N TRP A 127 -14.40 -5.49 -12.43
CA TRP A 127 -14.68 -4.86 -11.14
C TRP A 127 -13.42 -4.66 -10.27
N ARG A 128 -12.29 -5.21 -10.69
CA ARG A 128 -11.00 -5.08 -10.01
C ARG A 128 -9.87 -4.85 -11.00
N ILE A 129 -8.79 -4.24 -10.51
CA ILE A 129 -7.57 -4.00 -11.28
C ILE A 129 -6.35 -4.21 -10.40
N ILE A 130 -5.22 -4.58 -11.02
CA ILE A 130 -3.93 -4.76 -10.35
C ILE A 130 -2.89 -3.88 -11.02
N LEU A 131 -2.16 -3.15 -10.20
CA LEU A 131 -1.09 -2.25 -10.60
C LEU A 131 0.21 -2.76 -10.00
N PRO A 132 1.21 -3.18 -10.80
CA PRO A 132 2.51 -3.57 -10.27
C PRO A 132 3.25 -2.37 -9.70
N VAL A 133 3.98 -2.57 -8.60
CA VAL A 133 4.85 -1.57 -7.98
C VAL A 133 6.29 -1.93 -8.28
N SER A 134 7.12 -0.95 -8.66
CA SER A 134 8.56 -1.19 -8.85
C SER A 134 9.22 -1.52 -7.52
N SER A 135 9.92 -2.65 -7.45
CA SER A 135 10.57 -3.14 -6.24
C SER A 135 11.75 -2.28 -5.76
N ASN A 136 12.30 -1.40 -6.62
CA ASN A 136 13.51 -0.63 -6.32
C ASN A 136 13.24 0.71 -5.67
N ASP A 137 12.11 1.33 -5.93
CA ASP A 137 11.79 2.69 -5.52
C ASP A 137 10.37 2.86 -4.96
N GLY A 138 9.57 1.79 -4.90
CA GLY A 138 8.18 1.82 -4.48
C GLY A 138 7.26 2.59 -5.42
N LEU A 139 7.73 2.89 -6.65
CA LEU A 139 6.97 3.65 -7.63
C LEU A 139 6.26 2.73 -8.61
N LEU A 140 5.12 3.16 -9.08
CA LEU A 140 4.41 2.49 -10.16
C LEU A 140 5.12 2.77 -11.51
N PRO A 141 5.09 1.80 -12.45
CA PRO A 141 5.71 1.98 -13.77
C PRO A 141 5.28 3.29 -14.45
N ALA A 142 6.22 4.00 -15.05
CA ALA A 142 5.95 5.27 -15.72
C ALA A 142 4.86 5.17 -16.80
N SER A 143 4.75 3.98 -17.44
CA SER A 143 3.72 3.68 -18.45
C SER A 143 2.28 3.70 -17.90
N LEU A 144 2.11 3.61 -16.59
CA LEU A 144 0.80 3.62 -15.93
C LEU A 144 0.45 5.01 -15.34
N ARG A 145 1.41 5.95 -15.34
CA ARG A 145 1.24 7.27 -14.72
C ARG A 145 0.89 8.31 -15.77
N ASN A 146 0.01 9.23 -15.40
CA ASN A 146 -0.22 10.48 -16.10
C ASN A 146 0.38 11.62 -15.26
N GLY A 147 1.62 11.99 -15.55
CA GLY A 147 2.44 12.83 -14.67
C GLY A 147 2.80 12.06 -13.39
N ASP A 148 2.46 12.63 -12.23
CA ASP A 148 2.74 12.06 -10.92
C ASP A 148 1.61 11.14 -10.40
N LYS A 149 0.54 10.96 -11.18
CA LYS A 149 -0.68 10.26 -10.77
C LYS A 149 -0.99 9.10 -11.69
N ILE A 150 -1.68 8.09 -11.14
CA ILE A 150 -2.40 7.10 -11.93
C ILE A 150 -3.87 7.46 -11.90
N ILE A 151 -4.45 7.56 -13.08
CA ILE A 151 -5.86 7.86 -13.21
C ILE A 151 -6.62 6.56 -13.46
N LEU A 152 -7.56 6.27 -12.55
CA LEU A 152 -8.47 5.14 -12.64
C LEU A 152 -9.87 5.65 -12.96
N ILE A 153 -10.43 5.21 -14.09
CA ILE A 153 -11.81 5.49 -14.46
C ILE A 153 -12.68 4.39 -13.89
N VAL A 154 -13.70 4.78 -13.14
CA VAL A 154 -14.71 3.89 -12.55
C VAL A 154 -16.05 4.23 -13.19
N SER A 155 -16.57 3.37 -14.06
CA SER A 155 -17.78 3.67 -14.85
C SER A 155 -18.62 2.42 -15.06
N ALA A 156 -19.94 2.58 -15.19
CA ALA A 156 -20.90 1.49 -15.33
C ALA A 156 -20.62 0.34 -14.35
N GLY A 157 -19.96 -0.72 -14.78
CA GLY A 157 -19.60 -1.90 -13.99
C GLY A 157 -18.12 -2.25 -14.04
N ARG A 158 -17.21 -1.30 -14.35
CA ARG A 158 -15.78 -1.55 -14.55
C ARG A 158 -14.87 -0.48 -13.94
N ILE A 159 -13.65 -0.90 -13.66
CA ILE A 159 -12.54 -0.02 -13.29
C ILE A 159 -11.40 -0.24 -14.29
N GLU A 160 -10.81 0.83 -14.80
CA GLU A 160 -9.75 0.77 -15.81
C GLU A 160 -8.75 1.93 -15.67
N ILE A 161 -7.52 1.75 -16.20
CA ILE A 161 -6.50 2.80 -16.21
C ILE A 161 -6.78 3.74 -17.39
N LYS A 162 -6.84 5.05 -17.12
CA LYS A 162 -6.86 6.08 -18.16
C LYS A 162 -5.46 6.20 -18.78
N ARG A 163 -5.34 5.87 -20.03
CA ARG A 163 -4.11 6.02 -20.83
C ARG A 163 -4.03 7.36 -21.53
#